data_4123bca2e2f1ca28e198ed8712c163ef
#
_entry.id   4123bca2e2f1ca28e198ed8712c163ef
#
_cell.length_a   1.000
_cell.length_b   1.000
_cell.length_c   1.000
_cell.angle_alpha   90.00
_cell.angle_beta   90.00
_cell.angle_gamma   90.00
#
_symmetry.space_group_name_H-M   'P 1'
#
loop_
_entity.id
_entity.type
_entity.pdbx_description
1 polymer ?
#
loop_
_entity_poly.entity_id
_entity_poly.type
_entity_poly.pdbx_seq_one_letter_code
_entity_poly.pdbx_strand_id
1 'polypeptide(L)'
;QDYFKNNNPIVLELGCGKGEYSVGLAERYPNKNFIGIDIKGARFWRGAKTAVESGMNNVCFLRTQIELIEHCFNENEVDEIWITFPDPQIKYKRTKHRMTNSEFLQNYKKILKPNGLMHLKTDSEFMHGYTLGLLHGEGHEVLYANHNVYNNAGAPEEVTSIQTFYESQYLKINKSITYIQFKIK
;
A
#
# COMPACT_ATOMS: atom_id res chain seq x y z
N GLN A 1 -18.01 -4.24 0.97
CA GLN A 1 -18.70 -5.56 1.04
C GLN A 1 -19.65 -5.76 -0.14
N ASP A 2 -20.44 -4.76 -0.50
CA ASP A 2 -21.49 -4.87 -1.55
C ASP A 2 -20.93 -5.22 -2.94
N TYR A 3 -19.74 -4.75 -3.27
CA TYR A 3 -19.08 -5.07 -4.55
C TYR A 3 -18.67 -6.54 -4.63
N PHE A 4 -17.98 -7.06 -3.61
CA PHE A 4 -17.45 -8.43 -3.61
C PHE A 4 -18.48 -9.49 -3.21
N LYS A 5 -19.67 -9.11 -2.72
CA LYS A 5 -20.73 -10.01 -2.28
C LYS A 5 -20.29 -11.02 -1.20
N ASN A 6 -19.32 -10.63 -0.37
CA ASN A 6 -18.81 -11.43 0.74
C ASN A 6 -18.35 -10.54 1.91
N ASN A 7 -17.99 -11.15 3.02
CA ASN A 7 -17.52 -10.47 4.25
C ASN A 7 -16.01 -10.65 4.49
N ASN A 8 -15.24 -10.98 3.46
CA ASN A 8 -13.80 -11.11 3.58
C ASN A 8 -13.14 -9.78 3.95
N PRO A 9 -11.99 -9.79 4.65
CA PRO A 9 -11.22 -8.60 4.94
C PRO A 9 -10.91 -7.77 3.69
N ILE A 10 -10.98 -6.45 3.81
CA ILE A 10 -10.70 -5.52 2.72
C ILE A 10 -9.28 -4.96 2.88
N VAL A 11 -8.49 -5.12 1.85
CA VAL A 11 -7.09 -4.64 1.75
C VAL A 11 -6.99 -3.63 0.62
N LEU A 12 -6.44 -2.45 0.89
CA LEU A 12 -6.21 -1.41 -0.11
C LEU A 12 -4.74 -1.36 -0.53
N GLU A 13 -4.47 -1.12 -1.80
CA GLU A 13 -3.17 -0.64 -2.29
C GLU A 13 -3.33 0.79 -2.80
N LEU A 14 -2.69 1.76 -2.14
CA LEU A 14 -2.77 3.16 -2.49
C LEU A 14 -1.63 3.55 -3.45
N GLY A 15 -2.00 4.13 -4.60
CA GLY A 15 -1.06 4.42 -5.67
C GLY A 15 -0.64 3.16 -6.43
N CYS A 16 -1.57 2.24 -6.69
CA CYS A 16 -1.31 0.89 -7.21
C CYS A 16 -0.62 0.83 -8.59
N GLY A 17 -0.47 1.96 -9.27
CA GLY A 17 0.21 2.01 -10.56
C GLY A 17 -0.37 1.04 -11.58
N LYS A 18 0.38 0.00 -11.95
CA LYS A 18 -0.08 -1.04 -12.89
C LYS A 18 -0.96 -2.12 -12.25
N GLY A 19 -1.16 -2.09 -10.93
CA GLY A 19 -1.94 -3.06 -10.18
C GLY A 19 -1.26 -4.41 -9.97
N GLU A 20 0.04 -4.50 -10.24
CA GLU A 20 0.80 -5.75 -10.12
C GLU A 20 0.82 -6.28 -8.69
N TYR A 21 0.97 -5.38 -7.71
CA TYR A 21 1.01 -5.78 -6.30
C TYR A 21 -0.37 -6.18 -5.80
N SER A 22 -1.44 -5.43 -6.14
CA SER A 22 -2.83 -5.79 -5.83
C SER A 22 -3.21 -7.17 -6.37
N VAL A 23 -2.85 -7.47 -7.62
CA VAL A 23 -3.10 -8.78 -8.24
C VAL A 23 -2.31 -9.88 -7.53
N GLY A 24 -1.02 -9.67 -7.30
CA GLY A 24 -0.17 -10.67 -6.63
C GLY A 24 -0.62 -10.98 -5.19
N LEU A 25 -1.08 -9.97 -4.44
CA LEU A 25 -1.69 -10.18 -3.12
C LEU A 25 -3.00 -10.97 -3.22
N ALA A 26 -3.84 -10.67 -4.21
CA ALA A 26 -5.11 -11.34 -4.40
C ALA A 26 -4.96 -12.82 -4.81
N GLU A 27 -3.95 -13.14 -5.61
CA GLU A 27 -3.59 -14.53 -5.93
C GLU A 27 -3.15 -15.30 -4.68
N ARG A 28 -2.36 -14.65 -3.83
CA ARG A 28 -1.81 -15.26 -2.62
C ARG A 28 -2.85 -15.47 -1.52
N TYR A 29 -3.81 -14.54 -1.39
CA TYR A 29 -4.79 -14.52 -0.31
C TYR A 29 -6.24 -14.56 -0.83
N PRO A 30 -6.72 -15.72 -1.30
CA PRO A 30 -8.06 -15.83 -1.91
C PRO A 30 -9.21 -15.55 -0.93
N ASN A 31 -8.94 -15.54 0.37
CA ASN A 31 -9.88 -15.23 1.44
C ASN A 31 -9.89 -13.75 1.87
N LYS A 32 -9.18 -12.88 1.16
CA LYS A 32 -9.20 -11.42 1.32
C LYS A 32 -9.66 -10.76 0.03
N ASN A 33 -10.23 -9.55 0.13
CA ASN A 33 -10.62 -8.71 -1.00
C ASN A 33 -9.62 -7.57 -1.16
N PHE A 34 -9.17 -7.31 -2.39
CA PHE A 34 -8.15 -6.32 -2.70
C PHE A 34 -8.70 -5.22 -3.59
N ILE A 35 -8.36 -3.96 -3.25
CA ILE A 35 -8.76 -2.79 -4.04
C ILE A 35 -7.51 -1.97 -4.35
N GLY A 36 -7.07 -1.99 -5.61
CA GLY A 36 -6.01 -1.12 -6.10
C GLY A 36 -6.55 0.27 -6.42
N ILE A 37 -5.94 1.32 -5.86
CA ILE A 37 -6.39 2.71 -6.00
C ILE A 37 -5.32 3.54 -6.67
N ASP A 38 -5.66 4.24 -7.76
CA ASP A 38 -4.78 5.21 -8.42
C ASP A 38 -5.63 6.30 -9.11
N ILE A 39 -5.08 7.50 -9.22
CA ILE A 39 -5.71 8.60 -9.96
C ILE A 39 -5.67 8.35 -11.47
N LYS A 40 -4.69 7.58 -11.96
CA LYS A 40 -4.46 7.31 -13.38
C LYS A 40 -5.01 5.94 -13.78
N GLY A 41 -6.29 5.89 -14.15
CA GLY A 41 -6.96 4.67 -14.60
C GLY A 41 -6.24 3.91 -15.74
N ALA A 42 -5.60 4.64 -16.65
CA ALA A 42 -4.80 4.03 -17.72
C ALA A 42 -3.62 3.17 -17.22
N ARG A 43 -3.14 3.38 -15.98
CA ARG A 43 -2.05 2.58 -15.40
C ARG A 43 -2.56 1.24 -14.92
N PHE A 44 -3.61 1.19 -14.10
CA PHE A 44 -4.13 -0.04 -13.52
C PHE A 44 -5.00 -0.87 -14.47
N TRP A 45 -5.26 -0.37 -15.68
CA TRP A 45 -5.94 -1.15 -16.72
C TRP A 45 -5.26 -2.52 -16.93
N ARG A 46 -3.93 -2.59 -16.83
CA ARG A 46 -3.19 -3.84 -16.97
C ARG A 46 -3.53 -4.84 -15.86
N GLY A 47 -3.54 -4.39 -14.60
CA GLY A 47 -3.93 -5.23 -13.46
C GLY A 47 -5.39 -5.68 -13.57
N ALA A 48 -6.30 -4.77 -13.94
CA ALA A 48 -7.71 -5.09 -14.15
C ALA A 48 -7.91 -6.12 -15.27
N LYS A 49 -7.17 -5.99 -16.38
CA LYS A 49 -7.17 -6.96 -17.46
C LYS A 49 -6.70 -8.35 -16.98
N THR A 50 -5.56 -8.40 -16.27
CA THR A 50 -5.05 -9.65 -15.71
C THR A 50 -6.07 -10.31 -14.79
N ALA A 51 -6.69 -9.54 -13.89
CA ALA A 51 -7.70 -10.05 -12.97
C ALA A 51 -8.90 -10.68 -13.71
N VAL A 52 -9.41 -10.03 -14.75
CA VAL A 52 -10.53 -10.55 -15.57
C VAL A 52 -10.12 -11.81 -16.35
N GLU A 53 -8.96 -11.79 -17.01
CA GLU A 53 -8.47 -12.93 -17.80
C GLU A 53 -8.16 -14.15 -16.93
N SER A 54 -7.75 -13.94 -15.67
CA SER A 54 -7.49 -15.01 -14.69
C SER A 54 -8.73 -15.39 -13.86
N GLY A 55 -9.90 -14.80 -14.13
CA GLY A 55 -11.15 -15.11 -13.41
C GLY A 55 -11.13 -14.75 -11.92
N MET A 56 -10.32 -13.76 -11.51
CA MET A 56 -10.19 -13.36 -10.11
C MET A 56 -11.42 -12.58 -9.65
N ASN A 57 -12.03 -13.01 -8.55
CA ASN A 57 -13.24 -12.39 -7.98
C ASN A 57 -12.96 -11.57 -6.71
N ASN A 58 -11.72 -11.56 -6.25
CA ASN A 58 -11.29 -10.93 -5.00
C ASN A 58 -10.38 -9.71 -5.21
N VAL A 59 -10.31 -9.17 -6.42
CA VAL A 59 -9.56 -7.94 -6.71
C VAL A 59 -10.34 -7.02 -7.64
N CYS A 60 -10.30 -5.72 -7.35
CA CYS A 60 -10.84 -4.67 -8.23
C CYS A 60 -9.98 -3.40 -8.16
N PHE A 61 -10.33 -2.42 -9.00
CA PHE A 61 -9.59 -1.17 -9.09
C PHE A 61 -10.53 0.02 -9.02
N LEU A 62 -10.14 1.03 -8.22
CA LEU A 62 -10.87 2.27 -8.04
C LEU A 62 -10.05 3.46 -8.52
N ARG A 63 -10.62 4.26 -9.42
CA ARG A 63 -10.00 5.51 -9.86
C ARG A 63 -10.47 6.66 -8.98
N THR A 64 -9.62 7.12 -8.08
CA THR A 64 -9.88 8.30 -7.25
C THR A 64 -8.58 8.98 -6.83
N GLN A 65 -8.67 10.19 -6.29
CA GLN A 65 -7.58 10.84 -5.56
C GLN A 65 -7.50 10.25 -4.16
N ILE A 66 -6.29 9.97 -3.67
CA ILE A 66 -6.10 9.37 -2.34
C ILE A 66 -6.53 10.32 -1.23
N GLU A 67 -6.46 11.62 -1.47
CA GLU A 67 -6.97 12.66 -0.59
C GLU A 67 -8.48 12.54 -0.30
N LEU A 68 -9.21 11.85 -1.18
CA LEU A 68 -10.66 11.63 -1.05
C LEU A 68 -11.02 10.24 -0.52
N ILE A 69 -10.05 9.49 -0.01
CA ILE A 69 -10.23 8.09 0.37
C ILE A 69 -11.32 7.90 1.45
N GLU A 70 -11.41 8.84 2.39
CA GLU A 70 -12.41 8.80 3.46
C GLU A 70 -13.87 8.89 2.96
N HIS A 71 -14.09 9.35 1.73
CA HIS A 71 -15.41 9.41 1.10
C HIS A 71 -15.74 8.15 0.28
N CYS A 72 -14.77 7.25 0.11
CA CYS A 72 -14.93 6.03 -0.68
C CYS A 72 -15.25 4.80 0.18
N PHE A 73 -15.01 4.87 1.48
CA PHE A 73 -15.18 3.77 2.44
C PHE A 73 -15.91 4.26 3.69
N ASN A 74 -16.63 3.36 4.34
CA ASN A 74 -17.22 3.62 5.64
C ASN A 74 -16.15 3.61 6.75
N GLU A 75 -16.51 4.16 7.91
CA GLU A 75 -15.67 4.04 9.10
C GLU A 75 -15.45 2.56 9.46
N ASN A 76 -14.20 2.20 9.78
CA ASN A 76 -13.82 0.85 10.19
C ASN A 76 -14.16 -0.24 9.15
N GLU A 77 -14.14 0.08 7.86
CA GLU A 77 -14.42 -0.88 6.78
C GLU A 77 -13.16 -1.62 6.29
N VAL A 78 -11.99 -0.99 6.37
CA VAL A 78 -10.73 -1.47 5.80
C VAL A 78 -9.89 -2.17 6.87
N ASP A 79 -9.37 -3.36 6.56
CA ASP A 79 -8.54 -4.15 7.47
C ASP A 79 -7.05 -3.81 7.34
N GLU A 80 -6.60 -3.45 6.12
CA GLU A 80 -5.17 -3.33 5.81
C GLU A 80 -4.94 -2.35 4.66
N ILE A 81 -3.87 -1.54 4.72
CA ILE A 81 -3.50 -0.60 3.66
C ILE A 81 -2.02 -0.78 3.30
N TRP A 82 -1.75 -0.99 2.02
CA TRP A 82 -0.43 -1.00 1.42
C TRP A 82 -0.14 0.29 0.66
N ILE A 83 1.04 0.83 0.87
CA ILE A 83 1.60 1.95 0.11
C ILE A 83 2.89 1.44 -0.54
N THR A 84 2.84 1.21 -1.86
CA THR A 84 3.96 0.61 -2.60
C THR A 84 4.58 1.63 -3.55
N PHE A 85 5.87 1.89 -3.38
CA PHE A 85 6.67 2.79 -4.21
C PHE A 85 6.04 4.18 -4.44
N PRO A 86 5.57 4.88 -3.39
CA PRO A 86 5.02 6.21 -3.52
C PRO A 86 6.10 7.21 -3.97
N ASP A 87 5.68 8.27 -4.67
CA ASP A 87 6.58 9.41 -4.93
C ASP A 87 7.03 10.01 -3.58
N PRO A 88 8.34 10.03 -3.28
CA PRO A 88 8.83 10.45 -1.97
C PRO A 88 8.64 11.94 -1.67
N GLN A 89 8.30 12.77 -2.67
CA GLN A 89 8.02 14.20 -2.49
C GLN A 89 9.09 14.90 -1.63
N ILE A 90 10.38 14.77 -2.01
CA ILE A 90 11.55 15.14 -1.20
C ILE A 90 11.53 16.63 -0.80
N LYS A 91 11.10 17.54 -1.72
CA LYS A 91 11.10 18.99 -1.46
C LYS A 91 10.15 19.34 -0.30
N TYR A 92 10.60 20.17 0.64
CA TYR A 92 9.81 20.59 1.82
C TYR A 92 8.41 21.09 1.48
N LYS A 93 8.28 21.96 0.46
CA LYS A 93 6.98 22.49 0.00
C LYS A 93 6.01 21.41 -0.53
N ARG A 94 6.50 20.18 -0.72
CA ARG A 94 5.72 19.03 -1.19
C ARG A 94 5.33 18.07 -0.06
N THR A 95 5.67 18.37 1.19
CA THR A 95 5.38 17.50 2.37
C THR A 95 3.92 17.09 2.44
N LYS A 96 3.00 18.00 2.14
CA LYS A 96 1.55 17.73 2.11
C LYS A 96 1.12 16.63 1.10
N HIS A 97 1.97 16.26 0.16
CA HIS A 97 1.69 15.21 -0.82
C HIS A 97 2.39 13.87 -0.49
N ARG A 98 3.12 13.77 0.62
CA ARG A 98 3.67 12.49 1.08
C ARG A 98 2.56 11.62 1.61
N MET A 99 2.40 10.44 1.05
CA MET A 99 1.29 9.54 1.41
C MET A 99 1.33 9.00 2.84
N THR A 100 2.39 9.26 3.60
CA THR A 100 2.51 8.94 5.03
C THR A 100 2.64 10.18 5.91
N ASN A 101 2.22 11.37 5.45
CA ASN A 101 2.16 12.53 6.34
C ASN A 101 0.99 12.42 7.33
N SER A 102 1.00 13.26 8.37
CA SER A 102 -0.01 13.23 9.44
C SER A 102 -1.45 13.34 8.94
N GLU A 103 -1.72 14.21 7.96
CA GLU A 103 -3.07 14.42 7.41
C GLU A 103 -3.58 13.16 6.70
N PHE A 104 -2.74 12.53 5.86
CA PHE A 104 -3.07 11.27 5.22
C PHE A 104 -3.28 10.14 6.24
N LEU A 105 -2.41 10.02 7.25
CA LEU A 105 -2.58 9.01 8.30
C LEU A 105 -3.90 9.19 9.06
N GLN A 106 -4.31 10.43 9.35
CA GLN A 106 -5.61 10.70 9.97
C GLN A 106 -6.78 10.29 9.08
N ASN A 107 -6.71 10.51 7.76
CA ASN A 107 -7.74 10.07 6.83
C ASN A 107 -7.81 8.54 6.72
N TYR A 108 -6.65 7.86 6.71
CA TYR A 108 -6.61 6.40 6.73
C TYR A 108 -7.18 5.83 8.03
N LYS A 109 -6.90 6.46 9.17
CA LYS A 109 -7.42 6.04 10.48
C LYS A 109 -8.94 5.99 10.52
N LYS A 110 -9.64 6.90 9.83
CA LYS A 110 -11.12 6.93 9.79
C LYS A 110 -11.71 5.66 9.15
N ILE A 111 -11.08 5.16 8.10
CA ILE A 111 -11.57 3.99 7.35
C ILE A 111 -11.00 2.67 7.84
N LEU A 112 -9.83 2.68 8.51
CA LEU A 112 -9.21 1.49 9.07
C LEU A 112 -9.99 0.98 10.28
N LYS A 113 -10.14 -0.33 10.36
CA LYS A 113 -10.59 -0.99 11.58
C LYS A 113 -9.64 -0.75 12.74
N PRO A 114 -10.12 -0.82 14.00
CA PRO A 114 -9.24 -0.83 15.16
C PRO A 114 -8.16 -1.92 15.00
N ASN A 115 -6.90 -1.54 15.19
CA ASN A 115 -5.72 -2.39 14.94
C ASN A 115 -5.46 -2.76 13.47
N GLY A 116 -6.09 -2.11 12.51
CA GLY A 116 -5.78 -2.28 11.09
C GLY A 116 -4.30 -2.02 10.79
N LEU A 117 -3.77 -2.75 9.80
CA LEU A 117 -2.34 -2.72 9.47
C LEU A 117 -2.06 -1.73 8.34
N MET A 118 -0.93 -1.05 8.48
CA MET A 118 -0.36 -0.20 7.45
C MET A 118 0.99 -0.73 7.00
N HIS A 119 1.25 -0.68 5.71
CA HIS A 119 2.49 -1.12 5.08
C HIS A 119 3.05 -0.04 4.17
N LEU A 120 4.34 0.24 4.31
CA LEU A 120 5.09 1.05 3.37
C LEU A 120 6.23 0.23 2.79
N LYS A 121 6.25 0.02 1.47
CA LYS A 121 7.34 -0.59 0.73
C LYS A 121 7.89 0.42 -0.26
N THR A 122 9.18 0.74 -0.22
CA THR A 122 9.76 1.80 -1.07
C THR A 122 11.25 1.62 -1.31
N ASP A 123 11.73 2.13 -2.44
CA ASP A 123 13.14 2.27 -2.78
C ASP A 123 13.77 3.58 -2.24
N SER A 124 12.95 4.42 -1.60
CA SER A 124 13.38 5.72 -1.08
C SER A 124 13.74 5.66 0.40
N GLU A 125 15.04 5.69 0.72
CA GLU A 125 15.53 5.81 2.10
C GLU A 125 15.00 7.07 2.80
N PHE A 126 14.84 8.15 2.03
CA PHE A 126 14.23 9.38 2.55
C PHE A 126 12.79 9.14 3.03
N MET A 127 11.97 8.49 2.20
CA MET A 127 10.56 8.20 2.56
C MET A 127 10.47 7.26 3.74
N HIS A 128 11.33 6.25 3.80
CA HIS A 128 11.43 5.33 4.92
C HIS A 128 11.79 6.07 6.23
N GLY A 129 12.87 6.85 6.23
CA GLY A 129 13.32 7.60 7.42
C GLY A 129 12.31 8.66 7.85
N TYR A 130 11.71 9.39 6.89
CA TYR A 130 10.65 10.35 7.16
C TYR A 130 9.45 9.68 7.86
N THR A 131 9.00 8.56 7.33
CA THR A 131 7.85 7.84 7.89
C THR A 131 8.15 7.31 9.29
N LEU A 132 9.32 6.70 9.52
CA LEU A 132 9.71 6.25 10.87
C LEU A 132 9.76 7.40 11.88
N GLY A 133 10.38 8.52 11.49
CA GLY A 133 10.46 9.70 12.36
C GLY A 133 9.08 10.26 12.73
N LEU A 134 8.16 10.31 11.75
CA LEU A 134 6.79 10.77 11.98
C LEU A 134 6.03 9.80 12.89
N LEU A 135 6.08 8.49 12.62
CA LEU A 135 5.41 7.47 13.42
C LEU A 135 5.85 7.52 14.89
N HIS A 136 7.15 7.65 15.14
CA HIS A 136 7.67 7.82 16.50
C HIS A 136 7.23 9.14 17.14
N GLY A 137 7.31 10.25 16.39
CA GLY A 137 6.95 11.58 16.89
C GLY A 137 5.47 11.71 17.25
N GLU A 138 4.58 11.00 16.57
CA GLU A 138 3.14 11.01 16.83
C GLU A 138 2.64 9.84 17.69
N GLY A 139 3.55 8.98 18.18
CA GLY A 139 3.23 7.88 19.08
C GLY A 139 2.52 6.69 18.42
N HIS A 140 2.64 6.54 17.11
CA HIS A 140 2.15 5.37 16.38
C HIS A 140 3.01 4.12 16.67
N GLU A 141 2.47 2.93 16.41
CA GLU A 141 3.13 1.66 16.73
C GLU A 141 3.85 1.08 15.51
N VAL A 142 5.19 1.09 15.52
CA VAL A 142 6.00 0.40 14.52
C VAL A 142 6.15 -1.06 14.93
N LEU A 143 5.60 -1.98 14.11
CA LEU A 143 5.67 -3.43 14.35
C LEU A 143 6.94 -4.04 13.75
N TYR A 144 7.35 -3.56 12.59
CA TYR A 144 8.53 -4.04 11.88
C TYR A 144 9.09 -2.95 10.98
N ALA A 145 10.41 -2.85 10.88
CA ALA A 145 11.11 -1.97 9.95
C ALA A 145 12.37 -2.64 9.41
N ASN A 146 12.60 -2.56 8.10
CA ASN A 146 13.75 -3.16 7.44
C ASN A 146 14.26 -2.26 6.32
N HIS A 147 15.57 -1.99 6.32
CA HIS A 147 16.22 -1.11 5.34
C HIS A 147 16.59 -1.81 4.03
N ASN A 148 16.59 -3.13 4.00
CA ASN A 148 16.89 -3.92 2.80
C ASN A 148 16.25 -5.30 2.91
N VAL A 149 15.01 -5.43 2.43
CA VAL A 149 14.20 -6.64 2.58
C VAL A 149 14.75 -7.85 1.83
N TYR A 150 15.63 -7.66 0.85
CA TYR A 150 16.24 -8.75 0.10
C TYR A 150 17.54 -9.27 0.71
N ASN A 151 18.24 -8.44 1.49
CA ASN A 151 19.51 -8.81 2.12
C ASN A 151 19.35 -9.11 3.62
N ASN A 152 18.32 -8.59 4.26
CA ASN A 152 18.05 -8.78 5.69
C ASN A 152 16.89 -9.75 5.89
N ALA A 153 17.10 -10.75 6.76
CA ALA A 153 16.04 -11.71 7.08
C ALA A 153 14.85 -11.08 7.84
N GLY A 154 13.71 -11.76 7.80
CA GLY A 154 12.53 -11.47 8.64
C GLY A 154 11.46 -10.60 8.00
N ALA A 155 11.61 -10.15 6.75
CA ALA A 155 10.53 -9.52 6.04
C ALA A 155 9.40 -10.54 5.75
N PRO A 156 8.11 -10.14 5.82
CA PRO A 156 7.01 -11.00 5.38
C PRO A 156 7.22 -11.47 3.94
N GLU A 157 6.79 -12.70 3.64
CA GLU A 157 7.08 -13.33 2.34
C GLU A 157 6.50 -12.53 1.17
N GLU A 158 5.30 -11.96 1.30
CA GLU A 158 4.66 -11.13 0.28
C GLU A 158 5.46 -9.87 -0.07
N VAL A 159 6.29 -9.38 0.86
CA VAL A 159 7.14 -8.20 0.62
C VAL A 159 8.23 -8.48 -0.41
N THR A 160 8.73 -9.70 -0.47
CA THR A 160 9.84 -10.09 -1.37
C THR A 160 9.38 -10.93 -2.57
N SER A 161 8.30 -11.71 -2.42
CA SER A 161 7.80 -12.59 -3.48
C SER A 161 6.98 -11.87 -4.55
N ILE A 162 6.28 -10.78 -4.18
CA ILE A 162 5.52 -9.97 -5.13
C ILE A 162 6.39 -8.78 -5.55
N GLN A 163 6.87 -8.81 -6.79
CA GLN A 163 7.72 -7.76 -7.36
C GLN A 163 6.97 -6.98 -8.42
N THR A 164 6.94 -5.64 -8.28
CA THR A 164 6.44 -4.75 -9.33
C THR A 164 7.48 -4.55 -10.43
N PHE A 165 7.04 -4.10 -11.60
CA PHE A 165 7.95 -3.74 -12.69
C PHE A 165 9.02 -2.74 -12.24
N TYR A 166 8.63 -1.69 -11.50
CA TYR A 166 9.60 -0.69 -11.02
C TYR A 166 10.59 -1.29 -10.05
N GLU A 167 10.15 -2.12 -9.13
CA GLU A 167 11.00 -2.83 -8.18
C GLU A 167 12.05 -3.68 -8.89
N SER A 168 11.66 -4.43 -9.92
CA SER A 168 12.61 -5.22 -10.72
C SER A 168 13.69 -4.37 -11.38
N GLN A 169 13.40 -3.12 -11.76
CA GLN A 169 14.41 -2.20 -12.28
C GLN A 169 15.35 -1.68 -11.18
N TYR A 170 14.84 -1.40 -9.99
CA TYR A 170 15.68 -0.99 -8.85
C TYR A 170 16.63 -2.10 -8.41
N LEU A 171 16.16 -3.33 -8.36
CA LEU A 171 17.01 -4.50 -8.01
C LEU A 171 18.14 -4.71 -9.02
N LYS A 172 17.93 -4.48 -10.31
CA LYS A 172 19.00 -4.56 -11.35
C LYS A 172 20.15 -3.60 -11.12
N ILE A 173 19.90 -2.47 -10.45
CA ILE A 173 20.94 -1.48 -10.11
C ILE A 173 21.36 -1.58 -8.63
N ASN A 174 21.08 -2.71 -7.98
CA ASN A 174 21.38 -2.98 -6.58
C ASN A 174 20.83 -1.93 -5.60
N LYS A 175 19.69 -1.32 -5.91
CA LYS A 175 19.04 -0.38 -5.01
C LYS A 175 18.30 -1.14 -3.92
N SER A 176 18.51 -0.75 -2.66
CA SER A 176 17.82 -1.35 -1.52
C SER A 176 16.33 -1.06 -1.56
N ILE A 177 15.52 -2.05 -1.24
CA ILE A 177 14.09 -1.90 -1.01
C ILE A 177 13.85 -1.97 0.48
N THR A 178 13.16 -0.96 1.00
CA THR A 178 12.86 -0.81 2.42
C THR A 178 11.40 -1.14 2.70
N TYR A 179 11.11 -1.50 3.95
CA TYR A 179 9.75 -1.83 4.36
C TYR A 179 9.48 -1.43 5.81
N ILE A 180 8.27 -0.95 6.07
CA ILE A 180 7.75 -0.66 7.42
C ILE A 180 6.35 -1.26 7.52
N GLN A 181 6.08 -1.94 8.64
CA GLN A 181 4.75 -2.35 9.06
C GLN A 181 4.40 -1.64 10.37
N PHE A 182 3.23 -1.02 10.44
CA PHE A 182 2.85 -0.20 11.58
C PHE A 182 1.34 -0.14 11.79
N LYS A 183 0.91 0.37 12.95
CA LYS A 183 -0.47 0.70 13.27
C LYS A 183 -0.60 2.17 13.62
N ILE A 184 -1.70 2.78 13.18
CA ILE A 184 -2.06 4.15 13.53
C ILE A 184 -2.78 4.12 14.89
N LYS A 185 -2.28 4.89 15.86
CA LYS A 185 -2.91 5.08 17.19
C LYS A 185 -3.73 6.36 17.23
#